data_a923a8943854dda9ab609e1c9d511e9b
#
_entry.id   a923a8943854dda9ab609e1c9d511e9b
#
_cell.length_a   1.000
_cell.length_b   1.000
_cell.length_c   1.000
_cell.angle_alpha   90.00
_cell.angle_beta   90.00
_cell.angle_gamma   90.00
#
_symmetry.space_group_name_H-M   'P 1'
#
loop_
_entity.id
_entity.type
_entity.pdbx_description
1 polymer ?
#
loop_
_entity_poly.entity_id
_entity_poly.type
_entity_poly.pdbx_seq_one_letter_code
_entity_poly.pdbx_strand_id
1 'polypeptide(L)'
;IMYGSCAIDHDGKGLYSTRMGHGDAMHLTQFAPRLKGLQVWDCHENKKDGSTFRNAATGEVLFQVKSSIDVGRCMAADVDPRNPGVEMWSSDSKGVRNIKGEVIRPDLKSFSVNMAVWWDGDLLRELLDKNRITKYDWEDDVCRPLMIFDGTDSNNGTKSHPCLQGDI
;
A
#
# COMPACT_ATOMS: atom_id res chain seq x y z
N ILE A 1 8.63 6.79 -10.81
CA ILE A 1 8.64 5.31 -10.87
C ILE A 1 7.78 4.89 -12.05
N MET A 2 8.19 3.90 -12.76
CA MET A 2 7.64 3.54 -14.06
C MET A 2 7.53 2.03 -14.20
N TYR A 3 6.97 1.57 -15.32
CA TYR A 3 6.91 0.17 -15.73
C TYR A 3 8.24 -0.56 -15.45
N GLY A 4 8.15 -1.76 -14.94
CA GLY A 4 9.31 -2.54 -14.51
C GLY A 4 9.85 -2.16 -13.14
N SER A 5 9.07 -1.42 -12.36
CA SER A 5 9.48 -0.90 -11.04
C SER A 5 10.84 -0.20 -11.12
N CYS A 6 10.98 0.66 -12.13
CA CYS A 6 12.16 1.48 -12.35
C CYS A 6 11.92 2.94 -11.94
N ALA A 7 12.97 3.72 -11.80
CA ALA A 7 12.90 5.14 -11.57
C ALA A 7 13.71 5.91 -12.63
N ILE A 8 13.17 7.05 -13.03
CA ILE A 8 13.76 8.00 -13.94
C ILE A 8 13.79 9.34 -13.25
N ASP A 9 14.89 10.04 -13.35
CA ASP A 9 15.06 11.39 -12.81
C ASP A 9 14.29 12.41 -13.65
N HIS A 10 14.11 13.61 -13.14
CA HIS A 10 13.40 14.71 -13.80
C HIS A 10 14.05 15.15 -15.13
N ASP A 11 15.33 14.85 -15.36
CA ASP A 11 16.05 15.10 -16.60
C ASP A 11 15.93 13.95 -17.63
N GLY A 12 15.13 12.91 -17.33
CA GLY A 12 14.94 11.74 -18.17
C GLY A 12 15.99 10.63 -17.98
N LYS A 13 16.94 10.82 -17.08
CA LYS A 13 18.00 9.85 -16.84
C LYS A 13 17.51 8.70 -15.96
N GLY A 14 17.78 7.46 -16.37
CA GLY A 14 17.45 6.28 -15.59
C GLY A 14 18.25 6.23 -14.29
N LEU A 15 17.56 6.06 -13.16
CA LEU A 15 18.18 5.87 -11.85
C LEU A 15 18.44 4.39 -11.57
N TYR A 16 17.42 3.56 -11.76
CA TYR A 16 17.51 2.10 -11.57
C TYR A 16 16.36 1.38 -12.28
N SER A 17 16.50 0.06 -12.40
CA SER A 17 15.43 -0.86 -12.78
C SER A 17 15.53 -2.14 -11.96
N THR A 18 14.42 -2.55 -11.34
CA THR A 18 14.35 -3.80 -10.58
C THR A 18 14.12 -5.02 -11.48
N ARG A 19 13.66 -4.80 -12.72
CA ARG A 19 13.28 -5.83 -13.72
C ARG A 19 12.11 -6.71 -13.26
N MET A 20 11.28 -6.26 -12.33
CA MET A 20 10.15 -7.02 -11.80
C MET A 20 8.88 -6.90 -12.66
N GLY A 21 8.97 -6.27 -13.83
CA GLY A 21 7.86 -6.19 -14.78
C GLY A 21 6.78 -5.18 -14.39
N HIS A 22 5.55 -5.49 -14.74
CA HIS A 22 4.38 -4.64 -14.49
C HIS A 22 3.86 -4.81 -13.06
N GLY A 23 3.20 -3.76 -12.56
CA GLY A 23 2.47 -3.76 -11.30
C GLY A 23 1.35 -2.73 -11.33
N ASP A 24 0.20 -3.05 -10.74
CA ASP A 24 -1.04 -2.27 -10.84
C ASP A 24 -1.21 -1.25 -9.72
N ALA A 25 -0.44 -1.34 -8.66
CA ALA A 25 -0.53 -0.42 -7.54
C ALA A 25 0.83 -0.18 -6.91
N MET A 26 1.04 1.06 -6.48
CA MET A 26 2.24 1.46 -5.75
C MET A 26 1.94 2.60 -4.78
N HIS A 27 2.72 2.67 -3.72
CA HIS A 27 2.71 3.75 -2.75
C HIS A 27 4.12 4.30 -2.61
N LEU A 28 4.26 5.61 -2.77
CA LEU A 28 5.54 6.33 -2.66
C LEU A 28 5.40 7.40 -1.59
N THR A 29 6.07 7.22 -0.46
CA THR A 29 6.09 8.19 0.63
C THR A 29 7.29 7.95 1.55
N GLN A 30 7.45 8.75 2.58
CA GLN A 30 8.28 8.43 3.72
C GLN A 30 7.48 7.52 4.67
N PHE A 31 7.72 6.21 4.63
CA PHE A 31 6.96 5.22 5.38
C PHE A 31 7.17 5.28 6.89
N ALA A 32 8.30 5.79 7.34
CA ALA A 32 8.54 6.02 8.75
C ALA A 32 9.51 7.19 8.98
N PRO A 33 9.34 7.95 10.08
CA PRO A 33 10.19 9.11 10.37
C PRO A 33 11.69 8.81 10.48
N ARG A 34 12.03 7.58 10.82
CA ARG A 34 13.45 7.13 10.98
C ARG A 34 14.07 6.60 9.69
N LEU A 35 13.28 6.36 8.66
CA LEU A 35 13.79 5.96 7.35
C LEU A 35 14.21 7.20 6.56
N LYS A 36 15.46 7.21 6.10
CA LYS A 36 15.95 8.32 5.30
C LYS A 36 15.40 8.25 3.88
N GLY A 37 14.87 9.36 3.40
CA GLY A 37 14.32 9.50 2.05
C GLY A 37 12.95 8.84 1.88
N LEU A 38 12.54 8.64 0.64
CA LEU A 38 11.28 8.01 0.28
C LEU A 38 11.45 6.50 0.06
N GLN A 39 10.39 5.77 0.34
CA GLN A 39 10.29 4.34 0.06
C GLN A 39 9.10 4.08 -0.87
N VAL A 40 9.12 2.92 -1.49
CA VAL A 40 8.05 2.41 -2.34
C VAL A 40 7.57 1.08 -1.81
N TRP A 41 6.26 0.95 -1.67
CA TRP A 41 5.57 -0.33 -1.58
C TRP A 41 4.79 -0.54 -2.86
N ASP A 42 5.04 -1.63 -3.57
CA ASP A 42 4.33 -1.97 -4.79
C ASP A 42 4.08 -3.46 -4.93
N CYS A 43 3.12 -3.82 -5.77
CA CYS A 43 2.82 -5.20 -6.14
C CYS A 43 3.18 -5.45 -7.60
N HIS A 44 3.35 -6.75 -7.94
CA HIS A 44 3.81 -7.18 -9.26
C HIS A 44 2.89 -8.26 -9.83
N GLU A 45 2.61 -8.17 -11.12
CA GLU A 45 1.86 -9.20 -11.86
C GLU A 45 2.66 -10.48 -12.04
N ASN A 46 3.96 -10.35 -12.14
CA ASN A 46 4.84 -11.51 -12.28
C ASN A 46 4.79 -12.35 -11.00
N LYS A 47 4.20 -13.53 -11.10
CA LYS A 47 3.82 -14.41 -9.97
C LYS A 47 4.93 -14.68 -8.95
N LYS A 48 6.19 -14.68 -9.37
CA LYS A 48 7.33 -14.90 -8.45
C LYS A 48 7.72 -13.67 -7.63
N ASP A 49 7.34 -12.47 -8.09
CA ASP A 49 7.85 -11.21 -7.54
C ASP A 49 6.98 -10.67 -6.39
N GLY A 50 5.67 -10.95 -6.40
CA GLY A 50 4.76 -10.64 -5.28
C GLY A 50 4.66 -9.14 -4.99
N SER A 51 5.11 -8.72 -3.81
CA SER A 51 5.14 -7.31 -3.43
C SER A 51 6.49 -6.93 -2.83
N THR A 52 6.96 -5.70 -3.07
CA THR A 52 8.26 -5.24 -2.60
C THR A 52 8.20 -3.93 -1.84
N PHE A 53 8.98 -3.86 -0.77
CA PHE A 53 9.29 -2.62 -0.07
C PHE A 53 10.73 -2.24 -0.35
N ARG A 54 10.95 -1.03 -0.90
CA ARG A 54 12.28 -0.64 -1.36
C ARG A 54 12.57 0.85 -1.17
N ASN A 55 13.84 1.18 -1.19
CA ASN A 55 14.31 2.55 -1.25
C ASN A 55 13.95 3.15 -2.63
N ALA A 56 13.28 4.30 -2.63
CA ALA A 56 12.80 4.94 -3.86
C ALA A 56 13.93 5.55 -4.71
N ALA A 57 15.04 5.93 -4.11
CA ALA A 57 16.15 6.55 -4.81
C ALA A 57 17.11 5.54 -5.46
N THR A 58 17.29 4.38 -4.82
CA THR A 58 18.30 3.39 -5.23
C THR A 58 17.70 2.12 -5.85
N GLY A 59 16.42 1.83 -5.57
CA GLY A 59 15.77 0.56 -5.94
C GLY A 59 16.13 -0.61 -5.04
N GLU A 60 16.94 -0.40 -4.00
CA GLU A 60 17.30 -1.42 -3.03
C GLU A 60 16.06 -2.00 -2.37
N VAL A 61 15.85 -3.31 -2.48
CA VAL A 61 14.73 -4.02 -1.86
C VAL A 61 15.03 -4.25 -0.39
N LEU A 62 14.26 -3.62 0.48
CA LEU A 62 14.38 -3.74 1.93
C LEU A 62 13.75 -5.05 2.42
N PHE A 63 12.60 -5.40 1.88
CA PHE A 63 12.02 -6.75 2.00
C PHE A 63 11.06 -7.05 0.85
N GLN A 64 10.77 -8.33 0.65
CA GLN A 64 9.87 -8.84 -0.39
C GLN A 64 8.91 -9.87 0.18
N VAL A 65 7.65 -9.76 -0.19
CA VAL A 65 6.61 -10.75 0.08
C VAL A 65 6.37 -11.53 -1.21
N LYS A 66 6.97 -12.69 -1.34
CA LYS A 66 6.82 -13.55 -2.54
C LYS A 66 5.40 -14.09 -2.65
N SER A 67 4.93 -14.19 -3.89
CA SER A 67 3.62 -14.73 -4.21
C SER A 67 3.72 -15.80 -5.30
N SER A 68 2.67 -16.58 -5.46
CA SER A 68 2.49 -17.53 -6.57
C SER A 68 1.39 -17.11 -7.53
N ILE A 69 0.76 -15.95 -7.26
CA ILE A 69 -0.31 -15.38 -8.07
C ILE A 69 0.13 -14.01 -8.60
N ASP A 70 -0.61 -13.52 -9.57
CA ASP A 70 -0.63 -12.11 -9.96
C ASP A 70 -1.18 -11.28 -8.79
N VAL A 71 -0.37 -10.35 -8.26
CA VAL A 71 -0.77 -9.47 -7.15
C VAL A 71 -1.24 -8.14 -7.73
N GLY A 72 -2.51 -8.06 -8.05
CA GLY A 72 -3.09 -6.91 -8.74
C GLY A 72 -3.34 -5.69 -7.84
N ARG A 73 -3.15 -5.77 -6.53
CA ARG A 73 -3.39 -4.69 -5.58
C ARG A 73 -2.43 -4.74 -4.41
N CYS A 74 -2.06 -3.57 -3.95
CA CYS A 74 -1.45 -3.40 -2.64
C CYS A 74 -1.90 -2.09 -2.00
N MET A 75 -1.72 -1.99 -0.70
CA MET A 75 -2.06 -0.82 0.09
C MET A 75 -0.94 -0.53 1.10
N ALA A 76 -0.75 0.75 1.37
CA ALA A 76 0.07 1.22 2.46
C ALA A 76 -0.64 2.39 3.16
N ALA A 77 -0.89 2.25 4.45
CA ALA A 77 -1.55 3.27 5.25
C ALA A 77 -1.17 3.11 6.73
N ASP A 78 -1.04 4.22 7.43
CA ASP A 78 -0.90 4.23 8.89
C ASP A 78 -2.28 3.96 9.50
N VAL A 79 -2.47 2.76 10.03
CA VAL A 79 -3.75 2.28 10.57
C VAL A 79 -3.64 1.72 11.99
N ASP A 80 -2.42 1.46 12.47
CA ASP A 80 -2.18 0.86 13.79
C ASP A 80 -1.13 1.63 14.59
N PRO A 81 -1.52 2.45 15.56
CA PRO A 81 -0.61 3.34 16.29
C PRO A 81 0.42 2.61 17.15
N ARG A 82 0.28 1.30 17.32
CA ARG A 82 1.24 0.47 18.06
C ARG A 82 2.52 0.23 17.26
N ASN A 83 2.47 0.42 15.94
CA ASN A 83 3.61 0.22 15.04
C ASN A 83 4.09 1.57 14.50
N PRO A 84 5.34 1.97 14.73
CA PRO A 84 5.84 3.22 14.19
C PRO A 84 5.95 3.17 12.66
N GLY A 85 5.23 4.05 11.98
CA GLY A 85 5.21 4.17 10.52
C GLY A 85 4.00 3.49 9.89
N VAL A 86 4.06 3.30 8.58
CA VAL A 86 2.95 2.88 7.74
C VAL A 86 2.87 1.36 7.67
N GLU A 87 1.68 0.78 7.81
CA GLU A 87 1.42 -0.64 7.54
C GLU A 87 1.28 -0.90 6.05
N MET A 88 1.60 -2.12 5.63
CA MET A 88 1.60 -2.56 4.24
C MET A 88 0.94 -3.92 4.07
N TRP A 89 0.09 -4.06 3.04
CA TRP A 89 -0.53 -5.34 2.67
C TRP A 89 -0.85 -5.39 1.18
N SER A 90 -1.18 -6.59 0.70
CA SER A 90 -1.48 -6.84 -0.71
C SER A 90 -2.60 -7.85 -0.87
N SER A 91 -3.20 -7.89 -2.05
CA SER A 91 -4.36 -8.74 -2.38
C SER A 91 -4.07 -10.25 -2.35
N ASP A 92 -2.81 -10.67 -2.24
CA ASP A 92 -2.45 -12.08 -2.04
C ASP A 92 -2.70 -12.60 -0.63
N SER A 93 -3.25 -11.76 0.24
CA SER A 93 -3.72 -12.09 1.60
C SER A 93 -2.63 -12.68 2.52
N LYS A 94 -1.38 -12.28 2.33
CA LYS A 94 -0.24 -12.72 3.18
C LYS A 94 -0.02 -11.89 4.43
N GLY A 95 -1.10 -11.26 4.90
CA GLY A 95 -1.13 -10.48 6.13
C GLY A 95 -0.71 -9.02 5.96
N VAL A 96 -0.93 -8.28 7.04
CA VAL A 96 -0.52 -6.88 7.19
C VAL A 96 0.85 -6.85 7.83
N ARG A 97 1.73 -5.98 7.34
CA ARG A 97 3.13 -5.89 7.77
C ARG A 97 3.49 -4.48 8.19
N ASN A 98 4.39 -4.40 9.15
CA ASN A 98 5.04 -3.15 9.52
C ASN A 98 6.24 -2.85 8.59
N ILE A 99 6.89 -1.71 8.81
CA ILE A 99 8.05 -1.24 8.02
C ILE A 99 9.28 -2.15 8.08
N LYS A 100 9.33 -3.11 9.00
CA LYS A 100 10.41 -4.12 9.09
C LYS A 100 10.06 -5.40 8.31
N GLY A 101 8.86 -5.49 7.75
CA GLY A 101 8.35 -6.70 7.09
C GLY A 101 7.78 -7.75 8.04
N GLU A 102 7.70 -7.47 9.33
CA GLU A 102 7.10 -8.33 10.34
C GLU A 102 5.58 -8.38 10.14
N VAL A 103 5.01 -9.57 10.19
CA VAL A 103 3.56 -9.76 10.10
C VAL A 103 2.93 -9.34 11.44
N ILE A 104 2.17 -8.27 11.43
CA ILE A 104 1.44 -7.78 12.60
C ILE A 104 0.00 -8.29 12.66
N ARG A 105 -0.52 -8.72 11.51
CA ARG A 105 -1.81 -9.36 11.36
C ARG A 105 -1.72 -10.43 10.27
N PRO A 106 -2.09 -11.70 10.55
CA PRO A 106 -1.86 -12.80 9.62
C PRO A 106 -2.83 -12.84 8.44
N ASP A 107 -3.95 -12.14 8.51
CA ASP A 107 -4.98 -12.11 7.48
C ASP A 107 -5.43 -10.67 7.14
N LEU A 108 -6.21 -10.55 6.06
CA LEU A 108 -6.74 -9.26 5.60
C LEU A 108 -8.23 -9.09 5.92
N LYS A 109 -8.82 -9.87 6.82
CA LYS A 109 -10.26 -9.75 7.11
C LYS A 109 -10.70 -8.29 7.17
N SER A 110 -11.57 -7.89 6.25
CA SER A 110 -12.10 -6.53 6.16
C SER A 110 -11.08 -5.41 5.82
N PHE A 111 -9.80 -5.72 5.66
CA PHE A 111 -8.82 -4.76 5.14
C PHE A 111 -8.97 -4.66 3.63
N SER A 112 -9.43 -3.52 3.15
CA SER A 112 -9.49 -3.27 1.73
C SER A 112 -8.10 -3.00 1.15
N VAL A 113 -7.93 -3.27 -0.15
CA VAL A 113 -6.69 -2.99 -0.89
C VAL A 113 -6.90 -1.90 -1.95
N ASN A 114 -7.98 -1.14 -1.83
CA ASN A 114 -8.37 -0.19 -2.87
C ASN A 114 -7.86 1.22 -2.58
N MET A 115 -8.35 1.88 -1.52
CA MET A 115 -7.93 3.24 -1.17
C MET A 115 -7.81 3.42 0.35
N ALA A 116 -6.93 4.33 0.78
CA ALA A 116 -6.87 4.85 2.12
C ALA A 116 -7.06 6.37 2.09
N VAL A 117 -7.88 6.88 2.99
CA VAL A 117 -8.34 8.27 3.01
C VAL A 117 -8.13 8.89 4.39
N TRP A 118 -8.14 10.22 4.46
CA TRP A 118 -8.28 10.98 5.68
C TRP A 118 -9.74 11.36 5.84
N TRP A 119 -10.44 10.77 6.79
CA TRP A 119 -11.89 10.95 6.93
C TRP A 119 -12.33 11.55 8.26
N ASP A 120 -11.91 11.01 9.38
CA ASP A 120 -12.43 11.40 10.70
C ASP A 120 -11.58 12.44 11.44
N GLY A 121 -10.47 12.88 10.83
CA GLY A 121 -9.65 13.97 11.34
C GLY A 121 -8.60 13.59 12.37
N ASP A 122 -8.39 12.30 12.63
CA ASP A 122 -7.25 11.85 13.43
C ASP A 122 -6.01 11.52 12.55
N LEU A 123 -4.98 10.94 13.13
CA LEU A 123 -3.72 10.66 12.43
C LEU A 123 -3.71 9.31 11.71
N LEU A 124 -4.70 8.45 11.95
CA LEU A 124 -4.80 7.14 11.31
C LEU A 124 -5.69 7.24 10.07
N ARG A 125 -5.39 6.39 9.10
CA ARG A 125 -6.12 6.38 7.84
C ARG A 125 -7.33 5.44 7.91
N GLU A 126 -8.39 5.84 7.25
CA GLU A 126 -9.54 5.01 6.96
C GLU A 126 -9.38 4.31 5.63
N LEU A 127 -10.09 3.19 5.46
CA LEU A 127 -10.09 2.39 4.25
C LEU A 127 -11.39 2.60 3.47
N LEU A 128 -11.27 3.09 2.25
CA LEU A 128 -12.39 3.26 1.34
C LEU A 128 -12.40 2.15 0.30
N ASP A 129 -13.52 1.42 0.23
CA ASP A 129 -13.76 0.43 -0.82
C ASP A 129 -15.25 0.32 -1.13
N LYS A 130 -15.56 0.21 -2.43
CA LYS A 130 -16.95 0.20 -2.92
C LYS A 130 -17.71 1.41 -2.40
N ASN A 131 -18.72 1.18 -1.59
CA ASN A 131 -19.61 2.20 -1.06
C ASN A 131 -19.41 2.46 0.43
N ARG A 132 -18.26 2.13 0.99
CA ARG A 132 -18.05 2.24 2.44
C ARG A 132 -16.69 2.76 2.81
N ILE A 133 -16.65 3.49 3.92
CA ILE A 133 -15.45 3.85 4.64
C ILE A 133 -15.42 3.03 5.94
N THR A 134 -14.28 2.39 6.20
CA THR A 134 -14.05 1.60 7.41
C THR A 134 -12.81 2.07 8.12
N LYS A 135 -12.81 2.00 9.45
CA LYS A 135 -11.65 2.25 10.29
C LYS A 135 -11.21 0.97 10.96
N TYR A 136 -9.92 0.75 11.02
CA TYR A 136 -9.37 -0.36 11.78
C TYR A 136 -9.36 -0.01 13.26
N ASP A 137 -10.12 -0.77 14.04
CA ASP A 137 -10.06 -0.77 15.48
C ASP A 137 -8.96 -1.74 15.91
N TRP A 138 -7.81 -1.19 16.25
CA TRP A 138 -6.61 -1.95 16.59
C TRP A 138 -6.66 -2.59 17.98
N GLU A 139 -7.56 -2.15 18.87
CA GLU A 139 -7.78 -2.75 20.17
C GLU A 139 -8.57 -4.06 20.05
N ASP A 140 -9.63 -4.03 19.24
CA ASP A 140 -10.51 -5.19 19.03
C ASP A 140 -10.11 -6.03 17.81
N ASP A 141 -9.10 -5.63 17.04
CA ASP A 141 -8.65 -6.28 15.81
C ASP A 141 -9.76 -6.45 14.76
N VAL A 142 -10.53 -5.38 14.51
CA VAL A 142 -11.68 -5.40 13.59
C VAL A 142 -11.77 -4.10 12.77
N CYS A 143 -12.19 -4.18 11.51
CA CYS A 143 -12.56 -3.00 10.74
C CYS A 143 -14.03 -2.66 10.98
N ARG A 144 -14.30 -1.46 11.51
CA ARG A 144 -15.65 -0.95 11.77
C ARG A 144 -16.09 -0.01 10.64
N PRO A 145 -17.31 -0.14 10.13
CA PRO A 145 -17.81 0.83 9.16
C PRO A 145 -18.06 2.18 9.86
N LEU A 146 -17.53 3.25 9.29
CA LEU A 146 -17.81 4.63 9.69
C LEU A 146 -18.93 5.23 8.83
N MET A 147 -18.92 4.92 7.52
CA MET A 147 -19.88 5.46 6.56
C MET A 147 -20.22 4.41 5.51
N ILE A 148 -21.47 4.37 5.12
CA ILE A 148 -21.98 3.61 3.98
C ILE A 148 -22.73 4.59 3.08
N PHE A 149 -22.39 4.62 1.80
CA PHE A 149 -22.97 5.52 0.81
C PHE A 149 -23.98 4.75 -0.05
N ASP A 150 -25.22 5.22 -0.08
CA ASP A 150 -26.23 4.63 -0.94
C ASP A 150 -26.04 5.07 -2.41
N GLY A 151 -26.15 4.11 -3.33
CA GLY A 151 -26.09 4.37 -4.76
C GLY A 151 -24.70 4.74 -5.30
N THR A 152 -23.65 4.49 -4.54
CA THR A 152 -22.26 4.73 -4.94
C THR A 152 -21.45 3.44 -4.99
N ASP A 153 -20.38 3.46 -5.78
CA ASP A 153 -19.38 2.39 -5.81
C ASP A 153 -18.01 2.99 -6.14
N SER A 154 -16.96 2.50 -5.52
CA SER A 154 -15.61 2.97 -5.82
C SER A 154 -15.19 2.52 -7.22
N ASN A 155 -14.65 3.46 -7.99
CA ASN A 155 -14.20 3.20 -9.34
C ASN A 155 -12.89 2.42 -9.35
N ASN A 156 -12.87 1.29 -10.02
CA ASN A 156 -11.67 0.51 -10.24
C ASN A 156 -10.55 1.27 -10.97
N GLY A 157 -10.87 2.29 -11.75
CA GLY A 157 -9.88 3.12 -12.43
C GLY A 157 -8.97 3.91 -11.50
N THR A 158 -9.39 4.19 -10.27
CA THR A 158 -8.58 4.92 -9.29
C THR A 158 -7.50 4.08 -8.62
N LYS A 159 -7.57 2.80 -8.76
CA LYS A 159 -6.69 1.86 -8.09
C LYS A 159 -5.22 1.92 -8.53
N SER A 160 -4.94 2.43 -9.70
CA SER A 160 -3.58 2.66 -10.21
C SER A 160 -3.02 4.04 -9.86
N HIS A 161 -3.72 4.81 -9.03
CA HIS A 161 -3.34 6.16 -8.67
C HIS A 161 -3.02 6.27 -7.17
N PRO A 162 -1.94 5.64 -6.71
CA PRO A 162 -1.56 5.67 -5.30
C PRO A 162 -1.23 7.07 -4.79
N CYS A 163 -0.87 7.98 -5.69
CA CYS A 163 -0.66 9.39 -5.37
C CYS A 163 -1.94 10.13 -4.99
N LEU A 164 -3.10 9.56 -5.26
CA LEU A 164 -4.39 10.07 -4.81
C LEU A 164 -4.78 9.59 -3.41
N GLN A 165 -3.83 9.16 -2.63
CA GLN A 165 -3.99 9.00 -1.18
C GLN A 165 -4.08 10.37 -0.54
N GLY A 166 -5.06 11.08 -0.93
CA GLY A 166 -5.30 12.41 -0.46
C GLY A 166 -6.55 12.48 0.38
N ASP A 167 -6.88 13.69 0.69
CA ASP A 167 -8.14 14.03 1.28
C ASP A 167 -9.26 13.83 0.25
N ILE A 168 -10.40 13.42 0.73
CA ILE A 168 -11.65 13.39 -0.02
C ILE A 168 -12.45 14.61 0.38
#